data_bc1a786216854a2d0cdb0b0298c2a29a
#
_entry.id   bc1a786216854a2d0cdb0b0298c2a29a
#
_cell.length_a   1.000
_cell.length_b   1.000
_cell.length_c   1.000
_cell.angle_alpha   90.00
_cell.angle_beta   90.00
_cell.angle_gamma   90.00
#
_symmetry.space_group_name_H-M   'P 1'
#
loop_
_entity.id
_entity.type
_entity.pdbx_description
1 polymer ?
#
loop_
_entity_poly.entity_id
_entity_poly.type
_entity_poly.pdbx_seq_one_letter_code
_entity_poly.pdbx_strand_id
1 'polypeptide(L)'
;MDRRFLSGVLDTGPLGAMKDLFGDLLQTPGNVFQLGFGAMIFSSIVVQVLVSTVPSLKQKTREGGTGEAFIKNMTLYIFLAAAVLQGVVTTHLLSPYLMVGSWLGLLANLVCGSMILKTMCTLIDNFGIGDGFLDILVANIAAEYAVVFRYILSKFLLGAIPGTQLAALGASVLACVLASVWLTASTNNLPIRYFSREDEDETAAATMAGDGAPQGGRDPYLPFKINPTGMQPIIIASYLLHLPSQLAMALGGSWYQVGAVFSNKAVYYPLYFALLYLSAFIDINETSKEISLYLGKIGAIIPGVRPGERTVAFVEAFRKKTIRKGAAMLAILGTFSIASEVYFRNAIGISLSLTSMLLMTSAFMQIRRQVTSYTQAPRLERTIDRINTITRS
;
A
#
# COMPACT_ATOMS: atom_id res chain seq x y z
N MET A 1 -0.69 -36.86 -0.74
CA MET A 1 0.21 -35.84 -1.22
C MET A 1 1.23 -35.53 -0.14
N ASP A 2 2.49 -35.82 -0.37
CA ASP A 2 3.53 -35.72 0.66
C ASP A 2 3.92 -34.22 0.80
N ARG A 3 3.50 -33.59 1.90
CA ARG A 3 3.71 -32.14 2.17
C ARG A 3 5.20 -31.75 2.16
N ARG A 4 6.11 -32.70 2.44
CA ARG A 4 7.56 -32.45 2.49
C ARG A 4 8.19 -32.26 1.11
N PHE A 5 7.65 -32.91 0.09
CA PHE A 5 8.16 -32.81 -1.28
C PHE A 5 7.71 -31.52 -1.97
N LEU A 6 6.49 -31.08 -1.67
CA LEU A 6 5.94 -29.81 -2.18
C LEU A 6 6.62 -28.59 -1.57
N SER A 7 7.03 -28.62 -0.30
CA SER A 7 7.75 -27.51 0.33
C SER A 7 9.11 -27.25 -0.32
N GLY A 8 9.86 -28.28 -0.67
CA GLY A 8 11.19 -28.14 -1.28
C GLY A 8 11.20 -27.56 -2.70
N VAL A 9 10.15 -27.81 -3.49
CA VAL A 9 10.04 -27.28 -4.87
C VAL A 9 9.51 -25.84 -4.87
N LEU A 10 8.75 -25.46 -3.85
CA LEU A 10 8.11 -24.14 -3.73
C LEU A 10 9.00 -23.12 -3.03
N ASP A 11 9.90 -23.53 -2.13
CA ASP A 11 10.82 -22.64 -1.42
C ASP A 11 11.93 -22.08 -2.31
N THR A 12 12.21 -22.70 -3.45
CA THR A 12 13.30 -22.29 -4.38
C THR A 12 12.83 -21.50 -5.60
N GLY A 13 11.51 -21.37 -5.81
CA GLY A 13 10.95 -20.71 -6.99
C GLY A 13 10.33 -19.31 -6.70
N PRO A 14 9.81 -18.64 -7.75
CA PRO A 14 9.13 -17.36 -7.60
C PRO A 14 7.88 -17.41 -6.73
N LEU A 15 7.30 -18.60 -6.52
CA LEU A 15 6.22 -18.82 -5.55
C LEU A 15 6.69 -18.64 -4.10
N GLY A 16 7.97 -18.96 -3.80
CA GLY A 16 8.55 -18.72 -2.48
C GLY A 16 8.63 -17.25 -2.11
N ALA A 17 8.94 -16.38 -3.07
CA ALA A 17 9.01 -14.95 -2.81
C ALA A 17 7.63 -14.29 -2.61
N MET A 18 6.58 -14.82 -3.24
CA MET A 18 5.19 -14.41 -2.94
C MET A 18 4.75 -14.89 -1.55
N LYS A 19 5.16 -16.08 -1.16
CA LYS A 19 4.97 -16.61 0.18
C LYS A 19 5.56 -15.69 1.25
N ASP A 20 6.78 -15.24 1.03
CA ASP A 20 7.49 -14.32 1.94
C ASP A 20 6.77 -12.95 2.06
N LEU A 21 6.11 -12.48 0.99
CA LEU A 21 5.43 -11.19 0.99
C LEU A 21 4.02 -11.24 1.61
N PHE A 22 3.25 -12.30 1.33
CA PHE A 22 1.83 -12.38 1.68
C PHE A 22 1.52 -13.37 2.80
N GLY A 23 2.53 -14.05 3.34
CA GLY A 23 2.41 -15.04 4.38
C GLY A 23 2.09 -16.46 3.88
N ASP A 24 2.50 -17.44 4.68
CA ASP A 24 2.46 -18.87 4.32
C ASP A 24 1.04 -19.46 4.40
N LEU A 25 0.21 -18.92 5.27
CA LEU A 25 -1.09 -19.50 5.61
C LEU A 25 -2.08 -19.52 4.43
N LEU A 26 -2.06 -18.49 3.58
CA LEU A 26 -2.98 -18.39 2.45
C LEU A 26 -2.37 -18.88 1.13
N GLN A 27 -1.06 -19.05 1.06
CA GLN A 27 -0.35 -19.42 -0.16
C GLN A 27 0.24 -20.84 -0.15
N THR A 28 -0.15 -21.67 0.81
CA THR A 28 0.21 -23.09 0.75
C THR A 28 -0.39 -23.72 -0.50
N PRO A 29 0.42 -24.52 -1.26
CA PRO A 29 -0.05 -25.14 -2.50
C PRO A 29 -1.26 -26.02 -2.25
N GLY A 30 -2.29 -25.82 -3.08
CA GLY A 30 -3.57 -26.53 -2.94
C GLY A 30 -4.52 -25.97 -1.88
N ASN A 31 -4.19 -24.84 -1.25
CA ASN A 31 -5.13 -24.11 -0.40
C ASN A 31 -6.20 -23.41 -1.26
N VAL A 32 -7.45 -23.43 -0.79
CA VAL A 32 -8.58 -22.78 -1.45
C VAL A 32 -8.32 -21.28 -1.71
N PHE A 33 -7.65 -20.60 -0.79
CA PHE A 33 -7.39 -19.18 -0.85
C PHE A 33 -6.07 -18.78 -1.55
N GLN A 34 -5.33 -19.77 -2.07
CA GLN A 34 -4.00 -19.55 -2.69
C GLN A 34 -4.00 -18.47 -3.78
N LEU A 35 -5.07 -18.38 -4.57
CA LEU A 35 -5.15 -17.47 -5.71
C LEU A 35 -5.65 -16.07 -5.37
N GLY A 36 -6.35 -15.92 -4.23
CA GLY A 36 -7.18 -14.76 -3.95
C GLY A 36 -6.43 -13.43 -3.96
N PHE A 37 -5.30 -13.35 -3.26
CA PHE A 37 -4.52 -12.10 -3.20
C PHE A 37 -3.89 -11.76 -4.54
N GLY A 38 -3.33 -12.74 -5.26
CA GLY A 38 -2.71 -12.53 -6.57
C GLY A 38 -3.69 -11.95 -7.59
N ALA A 39 -4.88 -12.53 -7.70
CA ALA A 39 -5.92 -12.07 -8.62
C ALA A 39 -6.44 -10.67 -8.24
N MET A 40 -6.56 -10.36 -6.93
CA MET A 40 -7.00 -9.05 -6.45
C MET A 40 -5.98 -7.95 -6.76
N ILE A 41 -4.69 -8.21 -6.53
CA ILE A 41 -3.61 -7.27 -6.84
C ILE A 41 -3.53 -7.03 -8.34
N PHE A 42 -3.56 -8.10 -9.14
CA PHE A 42 -3.51 -7.99 -10.59
C PHE A 42 -4.69 -7.17 -11.12
N SER A 43 -5.91 -7.43 -10.67
CA SER A 43 -7.08 -6.66 -11.08
C SER A 43 -6.97 -5.18 -10.69
N SER A 44 -6.47 -4.88 -9.49
CA SER A 44 -6.25 -3.50 -9.04
C SER A 44 -5.22 -2.77 -9.88
N ILE A 45 -4.10 -3.43 -10.23
CA ILE A 45 -3.07 -2.86 -11.10
C ILE A 45 -3.63 -2.59 -12.50
N VAL A 46 -4.33 -3.56 -13.09
CA VAL A 46 -4.91 -3.41 -14.43
C VAL A 46 -5.93 -2.27 -14.47
N VAL A 47 -6.82 -2.18 -13.47
CA VAL A 47 -7.80 -1.09 -13.38
C VAL A 47 -7.10 0.26 -13.20
N GLN A 48 -6.09 0.35 -12.36
CA GLN A 48 -5.34 1.58 -12.13
C GLN A 48 -4.63 2.05 -13.41
N VAL A 49 -4.02 1.14 -14.17
CA VAL A 49 -3.41 1.43 -15.47
C VAL A 49 -4.47 1.86 -16.48
N LEU A 50 -5.62 1.17 -16.56
CA LEU A 50 -6.71 1.52 -17.47
C LEU A 50 -7.28 2.90 -17.17
N VAL A 51 -7.55 3.19 -15.90
CA VAL A 51 -8.07 4.50 -15.47
C VAL A 51 -7.04 5.61 -15.73
N SER A 52 -5.75 5.36 -15.56
CA SER A 52 -4.70 6.35 -15.84
C SER A 52 -4.51 6.62 -17.32
N THR A 53 -4.70 5.59 -18.18
CA THR A 53 -4.41 5.66 -19.63
C THR A 53 -5.63 6.09 -20.46
N VAL A 54 -6.85 5.68 -20.06
CA VAL A 54 -8.08 5.92 -20.83
C VAL A 54 -8.82 7.15 -20.29
N PRO A 55 -8.88 8.27 -21.05
CA PRO A 55 -9.51 9.52 -20.58
C PRO A 55 -10.99 9.36 -20.22
N SER A 56 -11.73 8.50 -20.95
CA SER A 56 -13.15 8.25 -20.69
C SER A 56 -13.41 7.58 -19.34
N LEU A 57 -12.55 6.64 -18.92
CA LEU A 57 -12.64 5.99 -17.62
C LEU A 57 -12.30 6.96 -16.49
N LYS A 58 -11.34 7.83 -16.74
CA LYS A 58 -10.91 8.89 -15.85
C LYS A 58 -12.03 9.91 -15.58
N GLN A 59 -12.78 10.27 -16.64
CA GLN A 59 -13.94 11.14 -16.49
C GLN A 59 -15.05 10.48 -15.67
N LYS A 60 -15.29 9.17 -15.87
CA LYS A 60 -16.27 8.42 -15.06
C LYS A 60 -15.91 8.36 -13.60
N THR A 61 -14.61 8.26 -13.24
CA THR A 61 -14.18 8.31 -11.83
C THR A 61 -14.58 9.62 -11.15
N ARG A 62 -14.75 10.72 -11.90
CA ARG A 62 -15.16 12.03 -11.38
C ARG A 62 -16.67 12.23 -11.28
N GLU A 63 -17.47 11.36 -11.88
CA GLU A 63 -18.93 11.45 -11.89
C GLU A 63 -19.58 11.06 -10.54
N GLY A 64 -18.78 10.70 -9.51
CA GLY A 64 -19.29 10.33 -8.19
C GLY A 64 -19.88 8.92 -8.12
N GLY A 65 -20.94 8.71 -7.38
CA GLY A 65 -21.44 7.37 -7.02
C GLY A 65 -21.75 6.43 -8.19
N THR A 66 -22.24 6.93 -9.33
CA THR A 66 -22.47 6.10 -10.54
C THR A 66 -21.16 5.67 -11.20
N GLY A 67 -20.17 6.54 -11.21
CA GLY A 67 -18.83 6.24 -11.72
C GLY A 67 -18.09 5.25 -10.83
N GLU A 68 -18.18 5.39 -9.52
CA GLU A 68 -17.61 4.42 -8.56
C GLU A 68 -18.22 3.02 -8.72
N ALA A 69 -19.53 2.92 -8.87
CA ALA A 69 -20.22 1.65 -9.10
C ALA A 69 -19.74 0.99 -10.40
N PHE A 70 -19.56 1.77 -11.47
CA PHE A 70 -19.04 1.26 -12.74
C PHE A 70 -17.61 0.71 -12.57
N ILE A 71 -16.72 1.45 -11.90
CA ILE A 71 -15.33 1.01 -11.68
C ILE A 71 -15.29 -0.23 -10.78
N LYS A 72 -16.12 -0.31 -9.73
CA LYS A 72 -16.23 -1.51 -8.88
C LYS A 72 -16.65 -2.73 -9.68
N ASN A 73 -17.64 -2.60 -10.55
CA ASN A 73 -18.09 -3.70 -11.42
C ASN A 73 -16.99 -4.09 -12.43
N MET A 74 -16.34 -3.12 -13.07
CA MET A 74 -15.21 -3.38 -13.97
C MET A 74 -14.08 -4.12 -13.25
N THR A 75 -13.75 -3.71 -12.03
CA THR A 75 -12.74 -4.38 -11.18
C THR A 75 -13.14 -5.82 -10.89
N LEU A 76 -14.43 -6.07 -10.62
CA LEU A 76 -14.94 -7.43 -10.38
C LEU A 76 -14.79 -8.33 -11.61
N TYR A 77 -15.14 -7.84 -12.82
CA TYR A 77 -14.95 -8.62 -14.05
C TYR A 77 -13.49 -8.93 -14.36
N ILE A 78 -12.61 -7.93 -14.21
CA ILE A 78 -11.16 -8.11 -14.40
C ILE A 78 -10.60 -9.08 -13.35
N PHE A 79 -11.07 -8.99 -12.10
CA PHE A 79 -10.71 -9.92 -11.03
C PHE A 79 -11.12 -11.35 -11.37
N LEU A 80 -12.35 -11.57 -11.86
CA LEU A 80 -12.81 -12.89 -12.26
C LEU A 80 -11.95 -13.47 -13.39
N ALA A 81 -11.70 -12.68 -14.41
CA ALA A 81 -10.84 -13.07 -15.52
C ALA A 81 -9.41 -13.41 -15.05
N ALA A 82 -8.84 -12.59 -14.16
CA ALA A 82 -7.54 -12.82 -13.57
C ALA A 82 -7.50 -14.09 -12.71
N ALA A 83 -8.54 -14.33 -11.91
CA ALA A 83 -8.65 -15.54 -11.08
C ALA A 83 -8.71 -16.80 -11.92
N VAL A 84 -9.47 -16.81 -13.02
CA VAL A 84 -9.51 -17.94 -13.96
C VAL A 84 -8.15 -18.13 -14.63
N LEU A 85 -7.55 -17.07 -15.16
CA LEU A 85 -6.25 -17.14 -15.84
C LEU A 85 -5.15 -17.67 -14.91
N GLN A 86 -5.01 -17.10 -13.73
CA GLN A 86 -4.02 -17.53 -12.73
C GLN A 86 -4.36 -18.94 -12.21
N GLY A 87 -5.65 -19.28 -12.07
CA GLY A 87 -6.10 -20.61 -11.72
C GLY A 87 -5.65 -21.67 -12.71
N VAL A 88 -5.80 -21.42 -14.01
CA VAL A 88 -5.31 -22.30 -15.08
C VAL A 88 -3.81 -22.47 -15.00
N VAL A 89 -3.05 -21.38 -14.85
CA VAL A 89 -1.58 -21.41 -14.71
C VAL A 89 -1.16 -22.23 -13.50
N THR A 90 -1.77 -21.99 -12.35
CA THR A 90 -1.44 -22.70 -11.11
C THR A 90 -1.80 -24.18 -11.21
N THR A 91 -2.96 -24.51 -11.77
CA THR A 91 -3.39 -25.89 -11.98
C THR A 91 -2.48 -26.64 -12.96
N HIS A 92 -2.02 -25.97 -14.00
CA HIS A 92 -1.05 -26.52 -14.96
C HIS A 92 0.29 -26.83 -14.28
N LEU A 93 0.78 -25.92 -13.42
CA LEU A 93 2.02 -26.13 -12.66
C LEU A 93 1.92 -27.28 -11.64
N LEU A 94 0.72 -27.48 -11.08
CA LEU A 94 0.46 -28.60 -10.16
C LEU A 94 0.06 -29.89 -10.86
N SER A 95 -0.18 -29.87 -12.17
CA SER A 95 -0.67 -31.04 -12.93
C SER A 95 0.17 -32.31 -12.75
N PRO A 96 1.53 -32.28 -12.64
CA PRO A 96 2.32 -33.49 -12.41
C PRO A 96 2.04 -34.19 -11.07
N TYR A 97 1.47 -33.46 -10.11
CA TYR A 97 1.16 -33.96 -8.76
C TYR A 97 -0.31 -34.29 -8.53
N LEU A 98 -1.16 -34.06 -9.54
CA LEU A 98 -2.59 -34.30 -9.48
C LEU A 98 -2.94 -35.70 -10.03
N MET A 99 -3.94 -36.33 -9.41
CA MET A 99 -4.55 -37.54 -9.98
C MET A 99 -5.30 -37.18 -11.28
N VAL A 100 -5.30 -38.09 -12.22
CA VAL A 100 -5.98 -37.96 -13.52
C VAL A 100 -7.45 -37.57 -13.31
N GLY A 101 -7.88 -36.46 -13.92
CA GLY A 101 -9.28 -35.99 -13.88
C GLY A 101 -9.62 -34.95 -12.81
N SER A 102 -8.71 -34.61 -11.88
CA SER A 102 -8.99 -33.68 -10.77
C SER A 102 -8.64 -32.21 -11.07
N TRP A 103 -8.11 -31.88 -12.26
CA TRP A 103 -7.66 -30.52 -12.58
C TRP A 103 -8.81 -29.51 -12.63
N LEU A 104 -9.97 -29.89 -13.16
CA LEU A 104 -11.16 -29.05 -13.22
C LEU A 104 -11.71 -28.78 -11.80
N GLY A 105 -11.67 -29.78 -10.94
CA GLY A 105 -12.07 -29.63 -9.53
C GLY A 105 -11.12 -28.70 -8.76
N LEU A 106 -9.81 -28.78 -9.01
CA LEU A 106 -8.84 -27.86 -8.41
C LEU A 106 -9.03 -26.43 -8.92
N LEU A 107 -9.20 -26.24 -10.23
CA LEU A 107 -9.49 -24.93 -10.82
C LEU A 107 -10.74 -24.28 -10.22
N ALA A 108 -11.85 -25.06 -10.18
CA ALA A 108 -13.11 -24.58 -9.59
C ALA A 108 -12.93 -24.19 -8.11
N ASN A 109 -12.21 -25.01 -7.34
CA ASN A 109 -11.92 -24.73 -5.93
C ASN A 109 -11.12 -23.45 -5.72
N LEU A 110 -10.08 -23.23 -6.53
CA LEU A 110 -9.26 -22.04 -6.48
C LEU A 110 -10.03 -20.76 -6.85
N VAL A 111 -10.86 -20.83 -7.89
CA VAL A 111 -11.70 -19.69 -8.31
C VAL A 111 -12.78 -19.40 -7.25
N CYS A 112 -13.46 -20.41 -6.73
CA CYS A 112 -14.43 -20.22 -5.64
C CYS A 112 -13.80 -19.61 -4.40
N GLY A 113 -12.60 -20.07 -4.00
CA GLY A 113 -11.87 -19.51 -2.87
C GLY A 113 -11.50 -18.06 -3.06
N SER A 114 -11.07 -17.68 -4.26
CA SER A 114 -10.76 -16.28 -4.56
C SER A 114 -12.00 -15.38 -4.52
N MET A 115 -13.17 -15.90 -4.94
CA MET A 115 -14.44 -15.19 -4.85
C MET A 115 -14.91 -15.01 -3.42
N ILE A 116 -14.76 -16.04 -2.57
CA ILE A 116 -15.07 -15.95 -1.14
C ILE A 116 -14.21 -14.87 -0.49
N LEU A 117 -12.88 -14.88 -0.75
CA LEU A 117 -11.96 -13.88 -0.21
C LEU A 117 -12.34 -12.45 -0.66
N LYS A 118 -12.65 -12.26 -1.95
CA LYS A 118 -13.12 -10.97 -2.48
C LYS A 118 -14.41 -10.50 -1.80
N THR A 119 -15.35 -11.41 -1.57
CA THR A 119 -16.60 -11.10 -0.86
C THR A 119 -16.33 -10.68 0.58
N MET A 120 -15.42 -11.37 1.28
CA MET A 120 -15.01 -11.01 2.64
C MET A 120 -14.36 -9.61 2.68
N CYS A 121 -13.47 -9.29 1.73
CA CYS A 121 -12.91 -7.94 1.62
C CYS A 121 -14.02 -6.89 1.42
N THR A 122 -14.95 -7.12 0.51
CA THR A 122 -16.06 -6.20 0.23
C THR A 122 -16.99 -6.02 1.45
N LEU A 123 -17.20 -7.05 2.25
CA LEU A 123 -17.96 -6.94 3.50
C LEU A 123 -17.21 -6.05 4.52
N ILE A 124 -15.90 -6.21 4.65
CA ILE A 124 -15.09 -5.37 5.53
C ILE A 124 -15.10 -3.92 5.02
N ASP A 125 -14.95 -3.69 3.72
CA ASP A 125 -15.01 -2.34 3.12
C ASP A 125 -16.33 -1.61 3.41
N ASN A 126 -17.47 -2.34 3.40
CA ASN A 126 -18.79 -1.75 3.58
C ASN A 126 -19.20 -1.60 5.05
N PHE A 127 -18.82 -2.52 5.92
CA PHE A 127 -19.30 -2.59 7.30
C PHE A 127 -18.19 -2.51 8.35
N GLY A 128 -16.93 -2.67 7.94
CA GLY A 128 -15.76 -2.67 8.82
C GLY A 128 -15.08 -1.31 8.91
N ILE A 129 -13.90 -1.32 9.52
CA ILE A 129 -12.98 -0.21 9.64
C ILE A 129 -11.72 -0.60 8.89
N GLY A 130 -11.27 0.19 7.93
CA GLY A 130 -10.06 -0.09 7.16
C GLY A 130 -10.33 -0.34 5.69
N ASP A 131 -9.37 -0.98 5.07
CA ASP A 131 -9.43 -1.50 3.71
C ASP A 131 -9.44 -3.02 3.82
N GLY A 132 -10.53 -3.66 3.44
CA GLY A 132 -10.73 -5.10 3.66
C GLY A 132 -9.63 -5.97 3.07
N PHE A 133 -9.04 -5.55 1.96
CA PHE A 133 -7.89 -6.24 1.39
C PHE A 133 -6.65 -6.15 2.30
N LEU A 134 -6.31 -4.94 2.76
CA LEU A 134 -5.16 -4.73 3.65
C LEU A 134 -5.38 -5.38 5.02
N ASP A 135 -6.59 -5.33 5.55
CA ASP A 135 -6.89 -5.89 6.87
C ASP A 135 -6.74 -7.41 6.91
N ILE A 136 -7.26 -8.12 5.89
CA ILE A 136 -7.08 -9.58 5.79
C ILE A 136 -5.60 -9.92 5.54
N LEU A 137 -4.90 -9.14 4.72
CA LEU A 137 -3.48 -9.32 4.47
C LEU A 137 -2.66 -9.16 5.77
N VAL A 138 -2.94 -8.13 6.54
CA VAL A 138 -2.27 -7.86 7.83
C VAL A 138 -2.57 -8.96 8.86
N ALA A 139 -3.81 -9.44 8.92
CA ALA A 139 -4.18 -10.55 9.81
C ALA A 139 -3.38 -11.82 9.47
N ASN A 140 -3.23 -12.12 8.17
CA ASN A 140 -2.42 -13.25 7.71
C ASN A 140 -0.93 -13.08 8.06
N ILE A 141 -0.36 -11.91 7.80
CA ILE A 141 1.03 -11.58 8.14
C ILE A 141 1.24 -11.68 9.66
N ALA A 142 0.32 -11.16 10.47
CA ALA A 142 0.42 -11.21 11.93
C ALA A 142 0.42 -12.65 12.46
N ALA A 143 -0.41 -13.52 11.89
CA ALA A 143 -0.44 -14.95 12.23
C ALA A 143 0.89 -15.64 11.92
N GLU A 144 1.51 -15.32 10.78
CA GLU A 144 2.82 -15.85 10.40
C GLU A 144 3.92 -15.38 11.35
N TYR A 145 3.95 -14.09 11.70
CA TYR A 145 4.92 -13.56 12.67
C TYR A 145 4.84 -14.25 14.03
N ALA A 146 3.64 -14.61 14.49
CA ALA A 146 3.48 -15.35 15.74
C ALA A 146 4.20 -16.73 15.67
N VAL A 147 4.12 -17.41 14.53
CA VAL A 147 4.81 -18.70 14.32
C VAL A 147 6.32 -18.50 14.23
N VAL A 148 6.78 -17.54 13.43
CA VAL A 148 8.21 -17.23 13.26
C VAL A 148 8.84 -16.80 14.59
N PHE A 149 8.15 -15.97 15.38
CA PHE A 149 8.64 -15.53 16.67
C PHE A 149 8.82 -16.72 17.64
N ARG A 150 7.85 -17.63 17.72
CA ARG A 150 7.97 -18.86 18.53
C ARG A 150 9.15 -19.72 18.06
N TYR A 151 9.38 -19.82 16.76
CA TYR A 151 10.50 -20.57 16.21
C TYR A 151 11.86 -19.93 16.57
N ILE A 152 11.99 -18.59 16.44
CA ILE A 152 13.18 -17.84 16.82
C ILE A 152 13.48 -18.04 18.31
N LEU A 153 12.47 -17.92 19.15
CA LEU A 153 12.59 -18.07 20.59
C LEU A 153 13.07 -19.50 20.97
N SER A 154 12.49 -20.52 20.36
CA SER A 154 12.91 -21.91 20.58
C SER A 154 14.36 -22.16 20.16
N LYS A 155 14.79 -21.64 19.02
CA LYS A 155 16.17 -21.75 18.54
C LYS A 155 17.18 -21.01 19.42
N PHE A 156 16.78 -19.84 19.92
CA PHE A 156 17.58 -19.05 20.86
C PHE A 156 17.77 -19.80 22.20
N LEU A 157 16.69 -20.36 22.76
CA LEU A 157 16.74 -21.13 24.00
C LEU A 157 17.59 -22.42 23.88
N LEU A 158 17.66 -23.01 22.67
CA LEU A 158 18.52 -24.14 22.34
C LEU A 158 19.99 -23.74 22.07
N GLY A 159 20.33 -22.44 22.16
CA GLY A 159 21.69 -21.94 21.92
C GLY A 159 22.13 -21.99 20.43
N ALA A 160 21.21 -22.25 19.50
CA ALA A 160 21.52 -22.37 18.08
C ALA A 160 21.73 -21.00 17.38
N ILE A 161 21.29 -19.90 18.00
CA ILE A 161 21.43 -18.53 17.46
C ILE A 161 22.25 -17.71 18.45
N PRO A 162 23.39 -17.10 18.05
CA PRO A 162 24.16 -16.23 18.90
C PRO A 162 23.36 -14.93 19.22
N GLY A 163 23.46 -14.44 20.45
CA GLY A 163 22.74 -13.24 20.91
C GLY A 163 23.01 -11.99 20.05
N THR A 164 24.19 -11.89 19.42
CA THR A 164 24.53 -10.78 18.51
C THR A 164 23.68 -10.77 17.26
N GLN A 165 23.39 -11.94 16.67
CA GLN A 165 22.51 -12.03 15.49
C GLN A 165 21.05 -11.74 15.84
N LEU A 166 20.60 -12.19 17.03
CA LEU A 166 19.26 -11.84 17.52
C LEU A 166 19.12 -10.34 17.75
N ALA A 167 20.12 -9.69 18.36
CA ALA A 167 20.16 -8.25 18.55
C ALA A 167 20.16 -7.49 17.21
N ALA A 168 20.93 -7.93 16.23
CA ALA A 168 20.95 -7.34 14.89
C ALA A 168 19.59 -7.46 14.18
N LEU A 169 18.93 -8.61 14.30
CA LEU A 169 17.57 -8.82 13.76
C LEU A 169 16.57 -7.89 14.46
N GLY A 170 16.58 -7.80 15.79
CA GLY A 170 15.71 -6.89 16.53
C GLY A 170 15.95 -5.42 16.17
N ALA A 171 17.20 -5.01 16.03
CA ALA A 171 17.56 -3.65 15.59
C ALA A 171 17.08 -3.34 14.17
N SER A 172 17.19 -4.29 13.23
CA SER A 172 16.71 -4.10 11.85
C SER A 172 15.19 -4.01 11.79
N VAL A 173 14.46 -4.84 12.54
CA VAL A 173 13.00 -4.76 12.68
C VAL A 173 12.58 -3.41 13.24
N LEU A 174 13.21 -2.97 14.35
CA LEU A 174 12.91 -1.69 14.97
C LEU A 174 13.19 -0.51 14.03
N ALA A 175 14.32 -0.53 13.33
CA ALA A 175 14.67 0.49 12.35
C ALA A 175 13.66 0.57 11.19
N CYS A 176 13.24 -0.58 10.67
CA CYS A 176 12.21 -0.64 9.61
C CYS A 176 10.86 -0.09 10.10
N VAL A 177 10.42 -0.47 11.30
CA VAL A 177 9.14 0.02 11.85
C VAL A 177 9.20 1.53 12.08
N LEU A 178 10.25 2.05 12.72
CA LEU A 178 10.40 3.49 12.97
C LEU A 178 10.48 4.30 11.66
N ALA A 179 11.24 3.82 10.68
CA ALA A 179 11.34 4.46 9.38
C ALA A 179 9.99 4.43 8.62
N SER A 180 9.24 3.34 8.70
CA SER A 180 7.91 3.21 8.10
C SER A 180 6.90 4.17 8.75
N VAL A 181 6.86 4.23 10.08
CA VAL A 181 6.00 5.17 10.83
C VAL A 181 6.35 6.61 10.45
N TRP A 182 7.64 6.94 10.45
CA TRP A 182 8.10 8.27 10.09
C TRP A 182 7.71 8.65 8.66
N LEU A 183 7.93 7.76 7.69
CA LEU A 183 7.59 8.00 6.29
C LEU A 183 6.08 8.18 6.08
N THR A 184 5.26 7.39 6.79
CA THR A 184 3.80 7.43 6.67
C THR A 184 3.20 8.63 7.41
N ALA A 185 3.79 9.06 8.51
CA ALA A 185 3.32 10.19 9.31
C ALA A 185 3.79 11.54 8.78
N SER A 186 4.92 11.58 8.07
CA SER A 186 5.56 12.82 7.63
C SER A 186 4.71 13.59 6.62
N THR A 187 4.52 14.88 6.92
CA THR A 187 3.84 15.85 6.06
C THR A 187 4.74 17.05 5.77
N ASN A 188 4.61 17.60 4.59
CA ASN A 188 5.26 18.85 4.21
C ASN A 188 4.18 19.93 4.15
N ASN A 189 4.28 20.94 5.00
CA ASN A 189 3.25 21.95 5.17
C ASN A 189 3.46 23.10 4.18
N LEU A 190 2.41 23.41 3.41
CA LEU A 190 2.38 24.55 2.52
C LEU A 190 1.64 25.70 3.22
N PRO A 191 2.27 26.86 3.47
CA PRO A 191 1.56 27.99 4.08
C PRO A 191 0.49 28.51 3.13
N ILE A 192 -0.70 28.80 3.66
CA ILE A 192 -1.82 29.42 2.95
C ILE A 192 -2.30 30.63 3.74
N ARG A 193 -2.93 31.60 3.06
CA ARG A 193 -3.61 32.74 3.68
C ARG A 193 -5.05 32.83 3.15
N TYR A 194 -5.98 33.21 4.00
CA TYR A 194 -7.37 33.48 3.61
C TYR A 194 -7.56 34.97 3.34
N PHE A 195 -8.24 35.32 2.27
CA PHE A 195 -8.55 36.73 1.93
C PHE A 195 -9.34 37.45 3.04
N SER A 196 -10.25 36.75 3.72
CA SER A 196 -11.10 37.33 4.75
C SER A 196 -10.38 37.68 6.06
N ARG A 197 -9.12 37.32 6.21
CA ARG A 197 -8.37 37.51 7.46
C ARG A 197 -7.42 38.72 7.42
N GLU A 198 -7.16 39.26 6.23
CA GLU A 198 -6.32 40.47 6.10
C GLU A 198 -7.02 41.70 6.68
N ASP A 199 -8.35 41.83 6.47
CA ASP A 199 -9.13 42.95 6.99
C ASP A 199 -9.34 42.86 8.51
N GLU A 200 -9.41 41.64 9.08
CA GLU A 200 -9.57 41.44 10.53
C GLU A 200 -8.25 41.60 11.28
N ASP A 201 -7.13 41.13 10.70
CA ASP A 201 -5.82 41.24 11.33
C ASP A 201 -5.27 42.68 11.33
N GLU A 202 -5.54 43.50 10.28
CA GLU A 202 -5.24 44.94 10.29
C GLU A 202 -6.08 45.70 11.30
N THR A 203 -7.38 45.38 11.40
CA THR A 203 -8.30 46.03 12.35
C THR A 203 -8.06 45.58 13.78
N ALA A 204 -7.72 44.30 14.00
CA ALA A 204 -7.37 43.74 15.31
C ALA A 204 -5.99 44.20 15.80
N ALA A 205 -5.04 44.37 14.91
CA ALA A 205 -3.71 44.92 15.24
C ALA A 205 -3.81 46.43 15.60
N ALA A 206 -4.73 47.16 14.96
CA ALA A 206 -4.97 48.56 15.28
C ALA A 206 -5.73 48.77 16.60
N THR A 207 -6.55 47.76 17.02
CA THR A 207 -7.39 47.87 18.22
C THR A 207 -6.76 47.30 19.48
N MET A 208 -5.73 46.44 19.34
CA MET A 208 -5.04 45.74 20.46
C MET A 208 -3.58 46.17 20.62
N ALA A 209 -3.28 47.45 20.52
CA ALA A 209 -2.02 48.00 21.05
C ALA A 209 -2.03 48.06 22.58
N GLY A 210 -2.63 47.09 23.26
CA GLY A 210 -2.68 46.90 24.70
C GLY A 210 -2.13 45.51 25.05
N ASP A 211 -1.12 45.53 25.96
CA ASP A 211 -0.41 44.40 26.52
C ASP A 211 -1.23 43.11 26.68
N GLY A 212 -0.76 42.01 26.08
CA GLY A 212 -1.09 40.67 26.52
C GLY A 212 -1.92 39.77 25.59
N ALA A 213 -1.94 39.99 24.26
CA ALA A 213 -2.56 39.03 23.35
C ALA A 213 -1.69 37.77 23.16
N PRO A 214 -2.26 36.55 23.32
CA PRO A 214 -1.49 35.33 23.04
C PRO A 214 -1.19 35.23 21.54
N GLN A 215 0.07 35.47 21.15
CA GLN A 215 0.63 35.18 19.83
C GLN A 215 0.64 33.67 19.58
N GLY A 216 -0.52 33.08 19.29
CA GLY A 216 -0.73 31.65 19.12
C GLY A 216 -1.51 31.24 17.89
N GLY A 217 -1.77 32.15 16.96
CA GLY A 217 -2.34 31.81 15.68
C GLY A 217 -1.31 31.14 14.78
N ARG A 218 -1.26 29.81 14.77
CA ARG A 218 -0.51 29.08 13.76
C ARG A 218 -1.05 29.48 12.39
N ASP A 219 -0.22 30.06 11.54
CA ASP A 219 -0.60 30.36 10.16
C ASP A 219 -1.26 29.13 9.54
N PRO A 220 -2.40 29.28 8.87
CA PRO A 220 -3.08 28.17 8.24
C PRO A 220 -2.15 27.53 7.20
N TYR A 221 -2.05 26.22 7.22
CA TYR A 221 -1.20 25.46 6.29
C TYR A 221 -1.95 24.30 5.68
N LEU A 222 -1.61 23.96 4.46
CA LEU A 222 -2.11 22.77 3.77
C LEU A 222 -1.07 21.63 3.91
N PRO A 223 -1.40 20.54 4.63
CA PRO A 223 -0.47 19.44 4.83
C PRO A 223 -0.40 18.54 3.59
N PHE A 224 0.76 18.45 2.94
CA PHE A 224 1.04 17.48 1.90
C PHE A 224 1.77 16.28 2.48
N LYS A 225 1.21 15.09 2.31
CA LYS A 225 1.88 13.85 2.71
C LYS A 225 3.12 13.65 1.85
N ILE A 226 4.24 13.28 2.47
CA ILE A 226 5.48 12.94 1.76
C ILE A 226 5.29 11.64 0.97
N ASN A 227 4.57 10.68 1.55
CA ASN A 227 4.17 9.45 0.87
C ASN A 227 2.63 9.39 0.79
N PRO A 228 1.98 9.91 -0.27
CA PRO A 228 0.53 9.93 -0.39
C PRO A 228 -0.07 8.53 -0.62
N THR A 229 0.65 7.67 -1.34
CA THR A 229 0.22 6.31 -1.71
C THR A 229 0.44 5.28 -0.60
N GLY A 230 1.13 5.66 0.50
CA GLY A 230 1.44 4.74 1.58
C GLY A 230 2.42 3.63 1.15
N MET A 231 2.13 2.41 1.54
CA MET A 231 2.95 1.24 1.20
C MET A 231 2.39 0.41 0.03
N GLN A 232 1.30 0.85 -0.60
CA GLN A 232 0.71 0.19 -1.77
C GLN A 232 1.72 -0.02 -2.92
N PRO A 233 2.64 0.91 -3.23
CA PRO A 233 3.68 0.71 -4.23
C PRO A 233 4.57 -0.51 -3.97
N ILE A 234 4.79 -0.88 -2.72
CA ILE A 234 5.60 -2.06 -2.36
C ILE A 234 4.90 -3.34 -2.82
N ILE A 235 3.59 -3.45 -2.61
CA ILE A 235 2.78 -4.59 -3.03
C ILE A 235 2.81 -4.71 -4.56
N ILE A 236 2.58 -3.59 -5.26
CA ILE A 236 2.54 -3.53 -6.72
C ILE A 236 3.90 -3.90 -7.32
N ALA A 237 4.99 -3.31 -6.81
CA ALA A 237 6.34 -3.58 -7.32
C ALA A 237 6.75 -5.03 -7.10
N SER A 238 6.50 -5.58 -5.91
CA SER A 238 6.80 -6.99 -5.61
C SER A 238 6.02 -7.93 -6.52
N TYR A 239 4.70 -7.68 -6.69
CA TYR A 239 3.87 -8.51 -7.55
C TYR A 239 4.31 -8.42 -9.02
N LEU A 240 4.60 -7.21 -9.52
CA LEU A 240 5.00 -6.99 -10.91
C LEU A 240 6.35 -7.65 -11.24
N LEU A 241 7.27 -7.71 -10.28
CA LEU A 241 8.54 -8.40 -10.45
C LEU A 241 8.40 -9.94 -10.48
N HIS A 242 7.44 -10.48 -9.73
CA HIS A 242 7.23 -11.92 -9.66
C HIS A 242 6.43 -12.48 -10.83
N LEU A 243 5.58 -11.65 -11.45
CA LEU A 243 4.72 -12.04 -12.58
C LEU A 243 5.51 -12.67 -13.76
N PRO A 244 6.60 -12.05 -14.28
CA PRO A 244 7.37 -12.63 -15.38
C PRO A 244 7.98 -13.99 -15.03
N SER A 245 8.46 -14.15 -13.80
CA SER A 245 9.03 -15.43 -13.33
C SER A 245 7.96 -16.53 -13.26
N GLN A 246 6.76 -16.23 -12.79
CA GLN A 246 5.65 -17.19 -12.75
C GLN A 246 5.19 -17.59 -14.16
N LEU A 247 5.05 -16.63 -15.07
CA LEU A 247 4.68 -16.89 -16.45
C LEU A 247 5.75 -17.71 -17.18
N ALA A 248 7.02 -17.39 -16.94
CA ALA A 248 8.14 -18.14 -17.54
C ALA A 248 8.15 -19.60 -17.09
N MET A 249 7.83 -19.88 -15.82
CA MET A 249 7.72 -21.26 -15.33
C MET A 249 6.51 -21.99 -15.92
N ALA A 250 5.39 -21.31 -16.13
CA ALA A 250 4.18 -21.90 -16.70
C ALA A 250 4.32 -22.21 -18.20
N LEU A 251 5.01 -21.34 -18.94
CA LEU A 251 5.22 -21.50 -20.40
C LEU A 251 6.35 -22.48 -20.74
N GLY A 252 7.30 -22.68 -19.84
CA GLY A 252 8.45 -23.60 -20.04
C GLY A 252 9.38 -23.19 -21.19
N GLY A 253 10.28 -24.11 -21.62
CA GLY A 253 11.13 -23.90 -22.77
C GLY A 253 12.06 -22.68 -22.70
N SER A 254 12.16 -21.91 -23.78
CA SER A 254 13.02 -20.71 -23.85
C SER A 254 12.63 -19.59 -22.88
N TRP A 255 11.39 -19.56 -22.41
CA TRP A 255 10.91 -18.56 -21.46
C TRP A 255 11.52 -18.72 -20.06
N TYR A 256 12.02 -19.91 -19.74
CA TYR A 256 12.73 -20.15 -18.46
C TYR A 256 13.95 -19.24 -18.32
N GLN A 257 14.67 -18.93 -19.40
CA GLN A 257 15.80 -17.99 -19.37
C GLN A 257 15.37 -16.58 -18.97
N VAL A 258 14.20 -16.13 -19.40
CA VAL A 258 13.62 -14.83 -19.02
C VAL A 258 13.33 -14.84 -17.52
N GLY A 259 12.70 -15.88 -16.99
CA GLY A 259 12.45 -16.04 -15.56
C GLY A 259 13.74 -16.01 -14.74
N ALA A 260 14.79 -16.67 -15.21
CA ALA A 260 16.11 -16.70 -14.56
C ALA A 260 16.77 -15.31 -14.48
N VAL A 261 16.61 -14.46 -15.49
CA VAL A 261 17.11 -13.07 -15.48
C VAL A 261 16.42 -12.26 -14.38
N PHE A 262 15.09 -12.35 -14.25
CA PHE A 262 14.34 -11.65 -13.19
C PHE A 262 14.60 -12.22 -11.79
N SER A 263 15.01 -13.47 -11.68
CA SER A 263 15.39 -14.08 -10.41
C SER A 263 16.83 -13.74 -9.98
N ASN A 264 17.64 -13.16 -10.88
CA ASN A 264 19.01 -12.75 -10.57
C ASN A 264 19.00 -11.52 -9.64
N LYS A 265 19.63 -11.64 -8.48
CA LYS A 265 19.68 -10.56 -7.46
C LYS A 265 20.25 -9.24 -8.02
N ALA A 266 21.21 -9.30 -8.92
CA ALA A 266 21.82 -8.13 -9.55
C ALA A 266 20.84 -7.33 -10.42
N VAL A 267 19.83 -7.98 -11.00
CA VAL A 267 18.76 -7.35 -11.79
C VAL A 267 17.56 -7.00 -10.91
N TYR A 268 17.23 -7.88 -9.97
CA TYR A 268 16.06 -7.76 -9.10
C TYR A 268 16.10 -6.48 -8.24
N TYR A 269 17.20 -6.21 -7.51
CA TYR A 269 17.25 -5.06 -6.61
C TYR A 269 17.18 -3.69 -7.33
N PRO A 270 17.94 -3.43 -8.41
CA PRO A 270 17.82 -2.17 -9.12
C PRO A 270 16.44 -1.98 -9.77
N LEU A 271 15.86 -3.06 -10.30
CA LEU A 271 14.55 -3.00 -10.92
C LEU A 271 13.45 -2.77 -9.89
N TYR A 272 13.54 -3.42 -8.72
CA TYR A 272 12.63 -3.19 -7.61
C TYR A 272 12.70 -1.74 -7.10
N PHE A 273 13.91 -1.22 -6.92
CA PHE A 273 14.12 0.18 -6.56
C PHE A 273 13.50 1.14 -7.58
N ALA A 274 13.74 0.89 -8.87
CA ALA A 274 13.20 1.72 -9.95
C ALA A 274 11.66 1.67 -9.99
N LEU A 275 11.05 0.49 -9.83
CA LEU A 275 9.60 0.34 -9.78
C LEU A 275 8.98 1.07 -8.60
N LEU A 276 9.56 0.96 -7.40
CA LEU A 276 9.12 1.68 -6.22
C LEU A 276 9.21 3.19 -6.40
N TYR A 277 10.32 3.66 -6.98
CA TYR A 277 10.51 5.08 -7.24
C TYR A 277 9.53 5.63 -8.27
N LEU A 278 9.32 4.90 -9.37
CA LEU A 278 8.43 5.33 -10.46
C LEU A 278 6.96 5.28 -10.08
N SER A 279 6.54 4.27 -9.30
CA SER A 279 5.13 4.11 -8.90
C SER A 279 4.58 5.30 -8.10
N ALA A 280 5.44 6.01 -7.37
CA ALA A 280 5.04 7.18 -6.62
C ALA A 280 4.62 8.40 -7.48
N PHE A 281 4.91 8.37 -8.79
CA PHE A 281 4.62 9.49 -9.71
C PHE A 281 3.33 9.31 -10.52
N ILE A 282 2.61 8.20 -10.36
CA ILE A 282 1.48 7.86 -11.24
C ILE A 282 0.33 8.89 -11.18
N ASP A 283 0.06 9.54 -10.04
CA ASP A 283 -1.14 10.38 -9.86
C ASP A 283 -0.88 11.88 -9.56
N ILE A 284 0.28 12.42 -9.93
CA ILE A 284 0.67 13.78 -9.48
C ILE A 284 -0.16 14.89 -10.11
N ASN A 285 -0.40 14.85 -11.41
CA ASN A 285 -0.84 16.03 -12.17
C ASN A 285 -2.30 16.42 -11.89
N GLU A 286 -3.19 15.47 -11.68
CA GLU A 286 -4.63 15.74 -11.52
C GLU A 286 -4.99 16.29 -10.16
N THR A 287 -4.44 15.72 -9.12
CA THR A 287 -4.68 16.20 -7.75
C THR A 287 -4.20 17.64 -7.55
N SER A 288 -3.19 18.10 -8.31
CA SER A 288 -2.73 19.49 -8.24
C SER A 288 -3.73 20.50 -8.78
N LYS A 289 -4.45 20.15 -9.87
CA LYS A 289 -5.56 20.96 -10.40
C LYS A 289 -6.73 21.02 -9.44
N GLU A 290 -7.12 19.90 -8.85
CA GLU A 290 -8.19 19.81 -7.86
C GLU A 290 -7.90 20.64 -6.62
N ILE A 291 -6.66 20.58 -6.11
CA ILE A 291 -6.22 21.37 -4.95
C ILE A 291 -6.28 22.86 -5.28
N SER A 292 -5.84 23.28 -6.46
CA SER A 292 -5.92 24.68 -6.87
C SER A 292 -7.36 25.18 -6.98
N LEU A 293 -8.27 24.37 -7.53
CA LEU A 293 -9.70 24.67 -7.57
C LEU A 293 -10.31 24.74 -6.17
N TYR A 294 -9.90 23.84 -5.27
CA TYR A 294 -10.34 23.85 -3.88
C TYR A 294 -9.89 25.13 -3.16
N LEU A 295 -8.60 25.52 -3.30
CA LEU A 295 -8.07 26.77 -2.74
C LEU A 295 -8.86 27.97 -3.25
N GLY A 296 -9.19 28.02 -4.55
CA GLY A 296 -10.04 29.07 -5.11
C GLY A 296 -11.44 29.10 -4.50
N LYS A 297 -12.07 27.96 -4.25
CA LYS A 297 -13.41 27.86 -3.65
C LYS A 297 -13.46 28.34 -2.20
N ILE A 298 -12.41 28.09 -1.42
CA ILE A 298 -12.32 28.50 -0.01
C ILE A 298 -11.73 29.92 0.17
N GLY A 299 -11.44 30.63 -0.93
CA GLY A 299 -10.84 31.96 -0.85
C GLY A 299 -9.43 31.99 -0.25
N ALA A 300 -8.69 30.88 -0.34
CA ALA A 300 -7.32 30.79 0.16
C ALA A 300 -6.31 31.03 -0.95
N ILE A 301 -5.26 31.77 -0.64
CA ILE A 301 -4.14 32.07 -1.53
C ILE A 301 -2.83 31.52 -0.95
N ILE A 302 -1.89 31.24 -1.85
CA ILE A 302 -0.52 30.91 -1.48
C ILE A 302 0.27 32.22 -1.46
N PRO A 303 0.96 32.56 -0.37
CA PRO A 303 1.75 33.77 -0.30
C PRO A 303 2.75 33.86 -1.44
N GLY A 304 2.75 34.98 -2.17
CA GLY A 304 3.66 35.23 -3.30
C GLY A 304 3.28 34.58 -4.64
N VAL A 305 2.13 33.91 -4.74
CA VAL A 305 1.66 33.28 -5.99
C VAL A 305 0.32 33.87 -6.41
N ARG A 306 0.22 34.36 -7.65
CA ARG A 306 -1.08 34.87 -8.18
C ARG A 306 -2.06 33.73 -8.39
N PRO A 307 -3.35 33.90 -7.96
CA PRO A 307 -4.40 32.90 -8.16
C PRO A 307 -4.57 32.54 -9.65
N GLY A 308 -4.93 31.26 -9.92
CA GLY A 308 -5.15 30.74 -11.27
C GLY A 308 -4.10 29.70 -11.72
N GLU A 309 -3.71 29.71 -12.99
CA GLU A 309 -2.77 28.74 -13.56
C GLU A 309 -1.39 28.70 -12.86
N ARG A 310 -0.92 29.85 -12.37
CA ARG A 310 0.34 29.92 -11.62
C ARG A 310 0.27 29.17 -10.29
N THR A 311 -0.88 29.17 -9.64
CA THR A 311 -1.12 28.37 -8.43
C THR A 311 -1.04 26.89 -8.74
N VAL A 312 -1.63 26.42 -9.85
CA VAL A 312 -1.54 25.01 -10.30
C VAL A 312 -0.09 24.60 -10.52
N ALA A 313 0.67 25.41 -11.27
CA ALA A 313 2.07 25.12 -11.56
C ALA A 313 2.94 25.09 -10.29
N PHE A 314 2.69 26.00 -9.35
CA PHE A 314 3.40 26.04 -8.07
C PHE A 314 3.10 24.82 -7.20
N VAL A 315 1.81 24.47 -7.04
CA VAL A 315 1.37 23.30 -6.28
C VAL A 315 1.93 22.01 -6.90
N GLU A 316 1.95 21.91 -8.23
CA GLU A 316 2.53 20.77 -8.94
C GLU A 316 4.04 20.65 -8.68
N ALA A 317 4.79 21.76 -8.78
CA ALA A 317 6.22 21.78 -8.50
C ALA A 317 6.53 21.40 -7.04
N PHE A 318 5.75 21.95 -6.09
CA PHE A 318 5.87 21.65 -4.67
C PHE A 318 5.58 20.17 -4.39
N ARG A 319 4.50 19.61 -4.95
CA ARG A 319 4.17 18.20 -4.83
C ARG A 319 5.23 17.30 -5.45
N LYS A 320 5.67 17.57 -6.68
CA LYS A 320 6.76 16.82 -7.32
C LYS A 320 8.01 16.77 -6.44
N LYS A 321 8.38 17.91 -5.83
CA LYS A 321 9.51 17.97 -4.91
C LYS A 321 9.32 17.14 -3.65
N THR A 322 8.11 17.19 -3.07
CA THR A 322 7.75 16.45 -1.85
C THR A 322 7.70 14.94 -2.12
N ILE A 323 7.00 14.53 -3.18
CA ILE A 323 6.83 13.11 -3.55
C ILE A 323 8.18 12.50 -3.97
N ARG A 324 9.05 13.24 -4.67
CA ARG A 324 10.40 12.75 -5.02
C ARG A 324 11.20 12.31 -3.80
N LYS A 325 11.15 13.09 -2.71
CA LYS A 325 11.79 12.73 -1.44
C LYS A 325 11.17 11.49 -0.84
N GLY A 326 9.84 11.42 -0.78
CA GLY A 326 9.11 10.27 -0.25
C GLY A 326 9.35 8.99 -1.06
N ALA A 327 9.29 9.08 -2.39
CA ALA A 327 9.58 7.99 -3.30
C ALA A 327 10.98 7.41 -3.14
N ALA A 328 11.99 8.29 -3.05
CA ALA A 328 13.37 7.86 -2.83
C ALA A 328 13.53 7.14 -1.48
N MET A 329 12.93 7.68 -0.42
CA MET A 329 12.98 7.06 0.90
C MET A 329 12.24 5.71 0.94
N LEU A 330 11.07 5.63 0.30
CA LEU A 330 10.32 4.38 0.18
C LEU A 330 11.11 3.33 -0.60
N ALA A 331 11.75 3.72 -1.70
CA ALA A 331 12.57 2.83 -2.52
C ALA A 331 13.79 2.33 -1.75
N ILE A 332 14.48 3.20 -1.01
CA ILE A 332 15.62 2.82 -0.15
C ILE A 332 15.13 1.86 0.95
N LEU A 333 14.05 2.19 1.64
CA LEU A 333 13.51 1.39 2.73
C LEU A 333 13.04 0.01 2.25
N GLY A 334 12.33 -0.05 1.13
CA GLY A 334 11.86 -1.30 0.53
C GLY A 334 13.03 -2.20 0.06
N THR A 335 14.03 -1.61 -0.60
CA THR A 335 15.22 -2.35 -1.04
C THR A 335 16.05 -2.85 0.14
N PHE A 336 16.22 -2.01 1.19
CA PHE A 336 16.89 -2.41 2.42
C PHE A 336 16.17 -3.56 3.11
N SER A 337 14.83 -3.54 3.15
CA SER A 337 14.03 -4.61 3.76
C SER A 337 14.26 -5.95 3.09
N ILE A 338 14.24 -6.01 1.76
CA ILE A 338 14.51 -7.26 1.01
C ILE A 338 15.97 -7.71 1.19
N ALA A 339 16.94 -6.79 1.13
CA ALA A 339 18.34 -7.13 1.31
C ALA A 339 18.60 -7.70 2.72
N SER A 340 18.01 -7.11 3.75
CA SER A 340 18.10 -7.60 5.13
C SER A 340 17.45 -8.97 5.31
N GLU A 341 16.30 -9.20 4.67
CA GLU A 341 15.62 -10.50 4.69
C GLU A 341 16.50 -11.61 4.13
N VAL A 342 17.13 -11.38 2.96
CA VAL A 342 18.05 -12.33 2.36
C VAL A 342 19.28 -12.59 3.25
N TYR A 343 19.79 -11.54 3.90
CA TYR A 343 20.90 -11.68 4.85
C TYR A 343 20.52 -12.57 6.04
N PHE A 344 19.38 -12.31 6.69
CA PHE A 344 18.95 -13.10 7.86
C PHE A 344 18.52 -14.51 7.49
N ARG A 345 17.95 -14.73 6.30
CA ARG A 345 17.68 -16.09 5.78
C ARG A 345 18.96 -16.91 5.67
N ASN A 346 20.04 -16.32 5.18
CA ASN A 346 21.33 -17.00 5.04
C ASN A 346 22.06 -17.17 6.39
N ALA A 347 21.92 -16.21 7.31
CA ALA A 347 22.63 -16.21 8.59
C ALA A 347 21.97 -17.09 9.66
N ILE A 348 20.63 -17.05 9.75
CA ILE A 348 19.87 -17.69 10.82
C ILE A 348 19.02 -18.86 10.29
N GLY A 349 18.86 -18.97 8.98
CA GLY A 349 18.00 -20.00 8.34
C GLY A 349 16.51 -19.72 8.50
N ILE A 350 16.14 -18.46 8.78
CA ILE A 350 14.75 -18.03 9.00
C ILE A 350 14.42 -16.93 7.99
N SER A 351 13.34 -17.09 7.24
CA SER A 351 12.76 -16.03 6.43
C SER A 351 11.85 -15.16 7.31
N LEU A 352 12.35 -14.02 7.74
CA LEU A 352 11.53 -12.97 8.34
C LEU A 352 11.34 -11.86 7.30
N SER A 353 10.16 -11.75 6.73
CA SER A 353 9.89 -10.74 5.71
C SER A 353 9.77 -9.34 6.33
N LEU A 354 10.86 -8.57 6.31
CA LEU A 354 10.83 -7.19 6.77
C LEU A 354 9.92 -6.29 5.90
N THR A 355 9.70 -6.69 4.65
CA THR A 355 8.77 -6.02 3.75
C THR A 355 7.33 -6.14 4.25
N SER A 356 6.94 -7.32 4.76
CA SER A 356 5.61 -7.52 5.37
C SER A 356 5.41 -6.67 6.62
N MET A 357 6.49 -6.41 7.40
CA MET A 357 6.46 -5.46 8.53
C MET A 357 6.13 -4.04 8.09
N LEU A 358 6.68 -3.59 6.97
CA LEU A 358 6.37 -2.27 6.42
C LEU A 358 4.89 -2.17 6.04
N LEU A 359 4.33 -3.22 5.42
CA LEU A 359 2.92 -3.29 5.06
C LEU A 359 2.02 -3.26 6.30
N MET A 360 2.34 -4.07 7.30
CA MET A 360 1.61 -4.13 8.56
C MET A 360 1.60 -2.77 9.28
N THR A 361 2.76 -2.12 9.37
CA THR A 361 2.88 -0.79 9.99
C THR A 361 2.03 0.25 9.27
N SER A 362 2.02 0.24 7.93
CA SER A 362 1.22 1.15 7.12
C SER A 362 -0.27 0.94 7.32
N ALA A 363 -0.73 -0.30 7.34
CA ALA A 363 -2.13 -0.63 7.57
C ALA A 363 -2.59 -0.18 8.97
N PHE A 364 -1.79 -0.42 10.02
CA PHE A 364 -2.08 0.10 11.35
C PHE A 364 -2.20 1.63 11.38
N MET A 365 -1.33 2.33 10.67
CA MET A 365 -1.40 3.80 10.57
C MET A 365 -2.66 4.25 9.82
N GLN A 366 -3.12 3.50 8.84
CA GLN A 366 -4.35 3.77 8.09
C GLN A 366 -5.59 3.55 8.96
N ILE A 367 -5.68 2.42 9.66
CA ILE A 367 -6.75 2.12 10.62
C ILE A 367 -6.81 3.20 11.71
N ARG A 368 -5.66 3.55 12.30
CA ARG A 368 -5.57 4.61 13.32
C ARG A 368 -6.15 5.94 12.81
N ARG A 369 -5.84 6.33 11.58
CA ARG A 369 -6.37 7.56 10.97
C ARG A 369 -7.88 7.51 10.84
N GLN A 370 -8.44 6.40 10.37
CA GLN A 370 -9.89 6.22 10.26
C GLN A 370 -10.57 6.26 11.63
N VAL A 371 -10.08 5.51 12.60
CA VAL A 371 -10.60 5.54 13.97
C VAL A 371 -10.56 6.96 14.55
N THR A 372 -9.46 7.68 14.33
CA THR A 372 -9.35 9.07 14.79
C THR A 372 -10.37 9.97 14.12
N SER A 373 -10.61 9.81 12.81
CA SER A 373 -11.62 10.60 12.09
C SER A 373 -13.04 10.34 12.60
N TYR A 374 -13.40 9.08 12.84
CA TYR A 374 -14.70 8.73 13.44
C TYR A 374 -14.86 9.26 14.86
N THR A 375 -13.80 9.27 15.65
CA THR A 375 -13.85 9.77 17.04
C THR A 375 -13.94 11.29 17.09
N GLN A 376 -13.39 12.00 16.10
CA GLN A 376 -13.41 13.46 16.05
C GLN A 376 -14.67 14.03 15.40
N ALA A 377 -15.32 13.30 14.49
CA ALA A 377 -16.54 13.74 13.81
C ALA A 377 -17.65 14.24 14.76
N PRO A 378 -18.05 13.51 15.82
CA PRO A 378 -19.11 13.97 16.71
C PRO A 378 -18.70 15.17 17.57
N ARG A 379 -17.40 15.44 17.75
CA ARG A 379 -16.93 16.67 18.42
C ARG A 379 -17.08 17.90 17.53
N LEU A 380 -16.81 17.74 16.22
CA LEU A 380 -17.00 18.80 15.24
C LEU A 380 -18.49 19.17 15.07
N GLU A 381 -19.38 18.20 14.98
CA GLU A 381 -20.82 18.43 14.92
C GLU A 381 -21.31 19.24 16.13
N ARG A 382 -20.94 18.87 17.35
CA ARG A 382 -21.30 19.62 18.55
C ARG A 382 -20.74 21.05 18.56
N THR A 383 -19.57 21.26 17.97
CA THR A 383 -18.96 22.60 17.86
C THR A 383 -19.72 23.46 16.84
N ILE A 384 -20.08 22.87 15.69
CA ILE A 384 -20.88 23.54 14.65
C ILE A 384 -22.27 23.90 15.18
N ASP A 385 -22.93 23.00 15.92
CA ASP A 385 -24.23 23.27 16.52
C ASP A 385 -24.18 24.42 17.56
N ARG A 386 -23.10 24.50 18.34
CA ARG A 386 -22.87 25.62 19.27
C ARG A 386 -22.68 26.94 18.52
N ILE A 387 -21.90 26.93 17.45
CA ILE A 387 -21.70 28.16 16.62
C ILE A 387 -23.01 28.57 15.97
N ASN A 388 -23.79 27.65 15.42
CA ASN A 388 -25.07 27.90 14.80
C ASN A 388 -26.12 28.42 15.81
N THR A 389 -26.07 27.99 17.07
CA THR A 389 -26.93 28.52 18.14
C THR A 389 -26.54 29.95 18.55
N ILE A 390 -25.25 30.25 18.59
CA ILE A 390 -24.72 31.59 18.91
C ILE A 390 -25.04 32.60 17.78
N THR A 391 -24.99 32.17 16.51
CA THR A 391 -25.27 33.03 15.36
C THR A 391 -26.78 33.29 15.14
N ARG A 392 -27.65 32.49 15.78
CA ARG A 392 -29.13 32.68 15.72
C ARG A 392 -29.70 33.43 16.92
N SER A 393 -28.92 33.68 17.96
CA SER A 393 -29.23 34.53 19.11
C SER A 393 -28.74 35.97 18.87
#